data_e13843a526bed4a743766aa492dc4ccf
#
_entry.id   e13843a526bed4a743766aa492dc4ccf
#
_cell.length_a   1.000
_cell.length_b   1.000
_cell.length_c   1.000
_cell.angle_alpha   90.00
_cell.angle_beta   90.00
_cell.angle_gamma   90.00
#
_symmetry.space_group_name_H-M   'P 1'
#
loop_
_entity.id
_entity.type
_entity.pdbx_description
1 polymer ?
#
loop_
_entity_poly.entity_id
_entity_poly.type
_entity_poly.pdbx_seq_one_letter_code
_entity_poly.pdbx_strand_id
1 'polypeptide(L)'
;MVRKRALASRVRSSDPLDESPDHILVGVVSIPANAESPWRLIGKRVLMAVLTLALAALVVYLDQEGYEGGGGADGRITVVDAFYYATVSLSTTGYGDISPITQQARLLNAILITPLRVLFLILLVGTTLSVLTEQSRQALRIQRWRNLVRNHTVVVGYGTKGRSAVAAMLADEIAPDDIVVVDTDPQALRSAAARGLVTVQGSATRSDVLKLAGVTRAAAVVVATNSDDTAVLVTLTARELAPNAKIVATVRESDNKHLLKQSGADSVVVSAETAGRLLGLATITPTVVGMMEDLLTPDEGFSIAERRVEESEVGGSPRHLAELVLGVVRKGQLIKVNEPEADALETGDRLLYIKIVSG
;
A
#
# COMPACT_ATOMS: atom_id res chain seq x y z
N MET A 1 31.85 27.48 70.17
CA MET A 1 32.37 26.77 69.00
C MET A 1 31.34 25.71 68.63
N VAL A 2 30.43 26.01 67.72
CA VAL A 2 29.34 25.10 67.30
C VAL A 2 29.36 24.96 65.80
N ARG A 3 29.73 23.77 65.33
CA ARG A 3 29.68 23.40 63.90
C ARG A 3 28.24 23.13 63.50
N LYS A 4 27.65 23.97 62.62
CA LYS A 4 26.43 23.68 61.89
C LYS A 4 26.71 22.77 60.67
N ARG A 5 26.23 21.53 60.72
CA ARG A 5 26.10 20.65 59.57
C ARG A 5 24.87 21.04 58.81
N ALA A 6 25.03 21.50 57.55
CA ALA A 6 23.96 21.67 56.60
C ALA A 6 23.61 20.34 55.95
N LEU A 7 22.38 19.86 56.16
CA LEU A 7 21.78 18.80 55.35
C LEU A 7 21.32 19.41 54.00
N ALA A 8 22.02 19.01 52.95
CA ALA A 8 21.54 19.24 51.59
C ALA A 8 20.51 18.15 51.25
N SER A 9 19.26 18.47 51.31
CA SER A 9 18.16 17.67 50.72
C SER A 9 18.25 17.76 49.21
N ARG A 10 18.68 16.67 48.54
CA ARG A 10 18.51 16.49 47.10
C ARG A 10 17.00 16.34 46.80
N VAL A 11 16.36 17.41 46.42
CA VAL A 11 15.08 17.34 45.69
C VAL A 11 15.43 16.85 44.30
N ARG A 12 15.11 15.59 44.01
CA ARG A 12 14.97 15.09 42.63
C ARG A 12 13.75 15.78 42.04
N SER A 13 13.97 16.77 41.21
CA SER A 13 12.95 17.23 40.26
C SER A 13 12.79 16.15 39.23
N SER A 14 11.78 15.34 39.34
CA SER A 14 11.25 14.56 38.24
C SER A 14 10.65 15.52 37.23
N ASP A 15 11.35 15.72 36.12
CA ASP A 15 10.84 16.51 35.00
C ASP A 15 9.68 15.73 34.39
N PRO A 16 8.42 16.28 34.35
CA PRO A 16 7.27 15.55 33.79
C PRO A 16 7.32 15.38 32.28
N LEU A 17 8.39 15.81 31.61
CA LEU A 17 8.57 15.74 30.16
C LEU A 17 9.38 14.53 29.68
N ASP A 18 9.85 13.66 30.56
CA ASP A 18 10.69 12.50 30.21
C ASP A 18 9.91 11.15 30.18
N GLU A 19 8.60 11.18 30.34
CA GLU A 19 7.72 10.06 30.01
C GLU A 19 7.11 10.25 28.61
N SER A 20 7.95 10.07 27.59
CA SER A 20 7.45 9.72 26.27
C SER A 20 6.80 8.34 26.38
N PRO A 21 5.50 8.20 26.16
CA PRO A 21 4.91 6.86 26.12
C PRO A 21 5.53 6.11 24.94
N ASP A 22 6.26 5.06 25.23
CA ASP A 22 6.92 4.14 24.27
C ASP A 22 5.96 3.42 23.30
N HIS A 23 4.73 3.93 23.17
CA HIS A 23 3.66 3.40 22.35
C HIS A 23 3.16 4.34 21.26
N ILE A 24 3.91 5.38 20.91
CA ILE A 24 3.58 6.18 19.74
C ILE A 24 3.88 5.30 18.53
N LEU A 25 2.81 4.81 17.91
CA LEU A 25 2.73 4.04 16.69
C LEU A 25 3.82 4.46 15.69
N VAL A 26 4.91 3.74 15.68
CA VAL A 26 5.86 3.71 14.56
C VAL A 26 5.05 3.29 13.36
N GLY A 27 5.08 4.06 12.28
CA GLY A 27 4.21 3.96 11.12
C GLY A 27 3.86 2.53 10.68
N VAL A 28 2.60 2.31 10.33
CA VAL A 28 2.10 1.01 9.87
C VAL A 28 2.36 0.90 8.38
N VAL A 29 3.20 -0.05 7.97
CA VAL A 29 3.41 -0.38 6.55
C VAL A 29 2.32 -1.35 6.12
N SER A 30 1.57 -1.01 5.07
CA SER A 30 0.59 -1.89 4.44
C SER A 30 1.00 -2.15 2.98
N ILE A 31 1.16 -3.42 2.65
CA ILE A 31 1.43 -3.88 1.28
C ILE A 31 0.11 -4.39 0.73
N PRO A 32 -0.33 -3.93 -0.45
CA PRO A 32 -1.54 -4.44 -1.07
C PRO A 32 -1.41 -5.95 -1.25
N ALA A 33 -2.36 -6.69 -0.69
CA ALA A 33 -2.49 -8.11 -0.93
C ALA A 33 -3.72 -8.28 -1.82
N ASN A 34 -3.56 -8.94 -2.96
CA ASN A 34 -4.67 -9.51 -3.73
C ASN A 34 -5.32 -10.67 -2.94
N ALA A 35 -5.60 -10.44 -1.66
CA ALA A 35 -6.22 -11.44 -0.80
C ALA A 35 -7.73 -11.26 -0.84
N GLU A 36 -8.43 -12.33 -1.19
CA GLU A 36 -9.87 -12.45 -0.88
C GLU A 36 -10.07 -12.05 0.58
N SER A 37 -11.11 -11.27 0.85
CA SER A 37 -11.45 -10.84 2.21
C SER A 37 -11.36 -12.04 3.17
N PRO A 38 -10.58 -11.97 4.26
CA PRO A 38 -10.44 -13.10 5.22
C PRO A 38 -11.79 -13.57 5.74
N TRP A 39 -12.78 -12.70 5.83
CA TRP A 39 -14.15 -13.02 6.22
C TRP A 39 -14.86 -13.96 5.25
N ARG A 40 -14.57 -13.87 3.92
CA ARG A 40 -15.14 -14.80 2.93
C ARG A 40 -14.56 -16.20 3.07
N LEU A 41 -13.27 -16.33 3.34
CA LEU A 41 -12.62 -17.61 3.57
C LEU A 41 -13.10 -18.27 4.87
N ILE A 42 -13.21 -17.48 5.95
CA ILE A 42 -13.77 -17.93 7.22
C ILE A 42 -15.23 -18.34 7.04
N GLY A 43 -16.05 -17.52 6.38
CA GLY A 43 -17.45 -17.81 6.10
C GLY A 43 -17.66 -19.11 5.32
N LYS A 44 -16.87 -19.34 4.26
CA LYS A 44 -16.90 -20.62 3.50
C LYS A 44 -16.58 -21.82 4.38
N ARG A 45 -15.56 -21.74 5.24
CA ARG A 45 -15.17 -22.84 6.14
C ARG A 45 -16.21 -23.11 7.21
N VAL A 46 -16.76 -22.07 7.83
CA VAL A 46 -17.86 -22.19 8.81
C VAL A 46 -19.09 -22.84 8.16
N LEU A 47 -19.46 -22.37 6.96
CA LEU A 47 -20.55 -22.98 6.20
C LEU A 47 -20.28 -24.46 5.91
N MET A 48 -19.07 -24.82 5.49
CA MET A 48 -18.68 -26.20 5.24
C MET A 48 -18.73 -27.03 6.53
N ALA A 49 -18.31 -26.49 7.68
CA ALA A 49 -18.41 -27.20 8.97
C ALA A 49 -19.88 -27.43 9.37
N VAL A 50 -20.75 -26.43 9.17
CA VAL A 50 -22.20 -26.60 9.43
C VAL A 50 -22.82 -27.63 8.48
N LEU A 51 -22.45 -27.63 7.20
CA LEU A 51 -22.92 -28.63 6.23
C LEU A 51 -22.44 -30.03 6.59
N THR A 52 -21.20 -30.18 7.05
CA THR A 52 -20.66 -31.47 7.51
C THR A 52 -21.44 -32.01 8.72
N LEU A 53 -21.76 -31.12 9.67
CA LEU A 53 -22.58 -31.47 10.85
C LEU A 53 -24.01 -31.87 10.44
N ALA A 54 -24.64 -31.07 9.57
CA ALA A 54 -25.99 -31.36 9.08
C ALA A 54 -26.04 -32.69 8.30
N LEU A 55 -25.02 -32.97 7.48
CA LEU A 55 -24.91 -34.22 6.75
C LEU A 55 -24.77 -35.44 7.71
N ALA A 56 -23.92 -35.31 8.74
CA ALA A 56 -23.78 -36.36 9.75
C ALA A 56 -25.09 -36.61 10.51
N ALA A 57 -25.77 -35.54 10.94
CA ALA A 57 -27.06 -35.65 11.61
C ALA A 57 -28.13 -36.29 10.69
N LEU A 58 -28.16 -35.93 9.40
CA LEU A 58 -29.07 -36.49 8.43
C LEU A 58 -28.84 -38.02 8.25
N VAL A 59 -27.59 -38.45 8.13
CA VAL A 59 -27.23 -39.87 8.00
C VAL A 59 -27.71 -40.67 9.21
N VAL A 60 -27.49 -40.19 10.42
CA VAL A 60 -27.94 -40.83 11.67
C VAL A 60 -29.46 -40.85 11.74
N TYR A 61 -30.14 -39.79 11.37
CA TYR A 61 -31.60 -39.72 11.37
C TYR A 61 -32.23 -40.66 10.35
N LEU A 62 -31.63 -40.81 9.16
CA LEU A 62 -32.14 -41.75 8.14
C LEU A 62 -31.97 -43.23 8.55
N ASP A 63 -30.94 -43.56 9.34
CA ASP A 63 -30.68 -44.89 9.84
C ASP A 63 -31.03 -45.01 11.35
N GLN A 64 -32.11 -44.32 11.78
CA GLN A 64 -32.50 -44.20 13.19
C GLN A 64 -32.71 -45.55 13.90
N GLU A 65 -33.13 -46.63 13.20
CA GLU A 65 -33.30 -47.97 13.72
C GLU A 65 -31.96 -48.70 13.99
N GLY A 66 -30.87 -48.16 13.44
CA GLY A 66 -29.53 -48.71 13.61
C GLY A 66 -28.82 -48.26 14.89
N TYR A 67 -29.43 -47.37 15.68
CA TYR A 67 -28.83 -46.76 16.87
C TYR A 67 -29.69 -47.05 18.11
N GLU A 68 -29.02 -47.16 19.27
CA GLU A 68 -29.64 -47.31 20.60
C GLU A 68 -29.28 -46.07 21.46
N GLY A 69 -30.15 -45.73 22.42
CA GLY A 69 -29.95 -44.63 23.37
C GLY A 69 -30.75 -43.36 23.03
N GLY A 70 -31.69 -43.41 22.06
CA GLY A 70 -32.56 -42.29 21.71
C GLY A 70 -33.59 -41.97 22.80
N GLY A 71 -33.90 -40.63 22.93
CA GLY A 71 -34.88 -40.11 23.90
C GLY A 71 -36.33 -40.13 23.41
N GLY A 72 -36.66 -40.72 22.25
CA GLY A 72 -38.03 -40.86 21.75
C GLY A 72 -38.90 -41.79 22.59
N ALA A 73 -40.21 -41.57 22.58
CA ALA A 73 -41.18 -42.41 23.35
C ALA A 73 -41.12 -43.89 22.99
N ASP A 74 -40.66 -44.23 21.78
CA ASP A 74 -40.51 -45.60 21.26
C ASP A 74 -39.03 -46.07 21.24
N GLY A 75 -38.12 -45.36 21.95
CA GLY A 75 -36.68 -45.65 21.92
C GLY A 75 -35.99 -45.31 20.58
N ARG A 76 -36.70 -44.65 19.65
CA ARG A 76 -36.17 -44.25 18.36
C ARG A 76 -35.37 -42.94 18.45
N ILE A 77 -34.39 -42.78 17.58
CA ILE A 77 -33.60 -41.55 17.46
C ILE A 77 -34.49 -40.42 16.91
N THR A 78 -34.64 -39.37 17.69
CA THR A 78 -35.30 -38.13 17.24
C THR A 78 -34.35 -37.27 16.42
N VAL A 79 -34.87 -36.23 15.73
CA VAL A 79 -34.03 -35.23 15.02
C VAL A 79 -33.03 -34.59 15.98
N VAL A 80 -33.43 -34.29 17.22
CA VAL A 80 -32.59 -33.71 18.25
C VAL A 80 -31.48 -34.67 18.67
N ASP A 81 -31.80 -35.93 18.84
CA ASP A 81 -30.83 -36.99 19.18
C ASP A 81 -29.80 -37.18 18.06
N ALA A 82 -30.25 -37.17 16.80
CA ALA A 82 -29.35 -37.26 15.65
C ALA A 82 -28.39 -36.07 15.57
N PHE A 83 -28.90 -34.89 15.84
CA PHE A 83 -28.06 -33.66 15.86
C PHE A 83 -27.09 -33.68 17.05
N TYR A 84 -27.56 -34.10 18.22
CA TYR A 84 -26.74 -34.30 19.42
C TYR A 84 -25.62 -35.31 19.15
N TYR A 85 -25.96 -36.49 18.65
CA TYR A 85 -24.99 -37.53 18.31
C TYR A 85 -23.94 -37.04 17.31
N ALA A 86 -24.39 -36.35 16.24
CA ALA A 86 -23.49 -35.80 15.25
C ALA A 86 -22.53 -34.79 15.88
N THR A 87 -23.04 -33.90 16.74
CA THR A 87 -22.22 -32.89 17.44
C THR A 87 -21.18 -33.54 18.35
N VAL A 88 -21.61 -34.47 19.19
CA VAL A 88 -20.75 -35.20 20.14
C VAL A 88 -19.71 -36.06 19.42
N SER A 89 -20.12 -36.70 18.31
CA SER A 89 -19.23 -37.55 17.50
C SER A 89 -18.21 -36.71 16.73
N LEU A 90 -18.63 -35.62 16.04
CA LEU A 90 -17.73 -34.79 15.23
C LEU A 90 -16.76 -33.96 16.11
N SER A 91 -17.19 -33.56 17.32
CA SER A 91 -16.32 -32.91 18.31
C SER A 91 -15.32 -33.86 18.97
N THR A 92 -15.37 -35.14 18.67
CA THR A 92 -14.55 -36.22 19.27
C THR A 92 -14.80 -36.46 20.77
N THR A 93 -15.91 -35.96 21.33
CA THR A 93 -16.26 -36.17 22.74
C THR A 93 -16.68 -37.64 22.99
N GLY A 94 -17.64 -38.13 22.19
CA GLY A 94 -18.02 -39.55 22.16
C GLY A 94 -18.50 -40.11 23.51
N TYR A 95 -19.57 -39.55 24.09
CA TYR A 95 -20.10 -40.03 25.39
C TYR A 95 -20.54 -41.49 25.36
N GLY A 96 -20.95 -42.00 24.20
CA GLY A 96 -21.39 -43.40 24.05
C GLY A 96 -22.81 -43.70 24.56
N ASP A 97 -23.55 -42.67 24.91
CA ASP A 97 -24.96 -42.72 25.32
C ASP A 97 -25.88 -43.02 24.13
N ILE A 98 -25.53 -42.59 22.94
CA ILE A 98 -26.10 -43.03 21.66
C ILE A 98 -25.04 -43.81 20.91
N SER A 99 -25.34 -45.07 20.51
CA SER A 99 -24.36 -45.92 19.84
C SER A 99 -24.96 -46.73 18.69
N PRO A 100 -24.19 -47.04 17.63
CA PRO A 100 -24.63 -47.89 16.52
C PRO A 100 -24.64 -49.35 16.94
N ILE A 101 -25.80 -49.99 16.84
CA ILE A 101 -26.00 -51.42 17.22
C ILE A 101 -26.01 -52.35 16.00
N THR A 102 -26.55 -51.88 14.86
CA THR A 102 -26.64 -52.73 13.67
C THR A 102 -25.31 -52.75 12.91
N GLN A 103 -25.06 -53.79 12.12
CA GLN A 103 -23.87 -53.90 11.29
C GLN A 103 -23.83 -52.79 10.23
N GLN A 104 -24.98 -52.37 9.68
CA GLN A 104 -25.12 -51.32 8.72
C GLN A 104 -24.73 -49.96 9.33
N ALA A 105 -25.28 -49.62 10.52
CA ALA A 105 -24.96 -48.38 11.23
C ALA A 105 -23.47 -48.30 11.58
N ARG A 106 -22.85 -49.41 12.01
CA ARG A 106 -21.41 -49.47 12.28
C ARG A 106 -20.58 -49.24 11.03
N LEU A 107 -20.98 -49.79 9.88
CA LEU A 107 -20.32 -49.60 8.60
C LEU A 107 -20.44 -48.12 8.13
N LEU A 108 -21.66 -47.54 8.25
CA LEU A 108 -21.86 -46.11 7.93
C LEU A 108 -21.04 -45.19 8.82
N ASN A 109 -20.93 -45.52 10.12
CA ASN A 109 -20.04 -44.75 11.02
C ASN A 109 -18.58 -44.84 10.60
N ALA A 110 -18.08 -46.03 10.24
CA ALA A 110 -16.69 -46.22 9.86
C ALA A 110 -16.35 -45.51 8.52
N ILE A 111 -17.22 -45.62 7.51
CA ILE A 111 -16.94 -45.15 6.16
C ILE A 111 -17.35 -43.68 5.96
N LEU A 112 -18.39 -43.18 6.63
CA LEU A 112 -18.93 -41.84 6.40
C LEU A 112 -18.73 -40.90 7.60
N ILE A 113 -19.21 -41.30 8.81
CA ILE A 113 -19.14 -40.42 9.98
C ILE A 113 -17.68 -40.17 10.41
N THR A 114 -16.81 -41.19 10.36
CA THR A 114 -15.39 -41.01 10.75
C THR A 114 -14.63 -40.11 9.81
N PRO A 115 -14.71 -40.19 8.47
CA PRO A 115 -14.12 -39.18 7.57
C PRO A 115 -14.73 -37.79 7.74
N LEU A 116 -16.04 -37.67 7.95
CA LEU A 116 -16.69 -36.38 8.22
C LEU A 116 -16.17 -35.75 9.52
N ARG A 117 -15.89 -36.56 10.56
CA ARG A 117 -15.24 -36.09 11.80
C ARG A 117 -13.88 -35.48 11.53
N VAL A 118 -13.03 -36.18 10.77
CA VAL A 118 -11.71 -35.70 10.42
C VAL A 118 -11.80 -34.37 9.61
N LEU A 119 -12.71 -34.33 8.63
CA LEU A 119 -12.97 -33.13 7.85
C LEU A 119 -13.43 -31.95 8.73
N PHE A 120 -14.37 -32.19 9.63
CA PHE A 120 -14.87 -31.18 10.58
C PHE A 120 -13.75 -30.59 11.43
N LEU A 121 -12.88 -31.46 11.97
CA LEU A 121 -11.72 -31.06 12.77
C LEU A 121 -10.72 -30.23 11.95
N ILE A 122 -10.43 -30.65 10.71
CA ILE A 122 -9.55 -29.90 9.80
C ILE A 122 -10.12 -28.50 9.52
N LEU A 123 -11.43 -28.39 9.29
CA LEU A 123 -12.10 -27.12 9.06
C LEU A 123 -12.04 -26.22 10.31
N LEU A 124 -12.26 -26.76 11.49
CA LEU A 124 -12.27 -26.04 12.76
C LEU A 124 -10.86 -25.53 13.11
N VAL A 125 -9.87 -26.44 13.15
CA VAL A 125 -8.48 -26.13 13.47
C VAL A 125 -7.85 -25.24 12.39
N GLY A 126 -8.12 -25.54 11.12
CA GLY A 126 -7.61 -24.76 10.00
C GLY A 126 -8.13 -23.31 9.99
N THR A 127 -9.33 -23.06 10.50
CA THR A 127 -9.87 -21.69 10.66
C THR A 127 -9.09 -20.94 11.72
N THR A 128 -8.87 -21.52 12.87
CA THR A 128 -8.10 -20.92 13.98
C THR A 128 -6.65 -20.65 13.56
N LEU A 129 -6.00 -21.63 12.92
CA LEU A 129 -4.61 -21.50 12.46
C LEU A 129 -4.46 -20.42 11.38
N SER A 130 -5.41 -20.27 10.46
CA SER A 130 -5.35 -19.25 9.41
C SER A 130 -5.43 -17.84 9.97
N VAL A 131 -6.22 -17.59 11.01
CA VAL A 131 -6.30 -16.28 11.68
C VAL A 131 -4.98 -15.94 12.38
N LEU A 132 -4.38 -16.90 13.07
CA LEU A 132 -3.09 -16.72 13.78
C LEU A 132 -1.92 -16.51 12.83
N THR A 133 -1.91 -17.21 11.68
CA THR A 133 -0.79 -17.10 10.72
C THR A 133 -0.87 -15.88 9.82
N GLU A 134 -2.04 -15.24 9.65
CA GLU A 134 -2.17 -14.05 8.79
C GLU A 134 -1.30 -12.89 9.30
N GLN A 135 -1.28 -12.62 10.60
CA GLN A 135 -0.41 -11.59 11.19
C GLN A 135 1.08 -11.87 10.96
N SER A 136 1.48 -13.13 11.12
CA SER A 136 2.88 -13.55 10.88
C SER A 136 3.27 -13.45 9.40
N ARG A 137 2.36 -13.81 8.48
CA ARG A 137 2.56 -13.69 7.04
C ARG A 137 2.69 -12.23 6.59
N GLN A 138 1.88 -11.34 7.17
CA GLN A 138 1.95 -9.91 6.87
C GLN A 138 3.29 -9.32 7.34
N ALA A 139 3.74 -9.64 8.54
CA ALA A 139 5.05 -9.22 9.04
C ALA A 139 6.21 -9.72 8.16
N LEU A 140 6.16 -10.98 7.72
CA LEU A 140 7.17 -11.55 6.80
C LEU A 140 7.14 -10.90 5.42
N ARG A 141 5.95 -10.56 4.88
CA ARG A 141 5.83 -9.82 3.61
C ARG A 141 6.45 -8.44 3.71
N ILE A 142 6.17 -7.70 4.79
CA ILE A 142 6.76 -6.38 5.05
C ILE A 142 8.28 -6.47 5.14
N GLN A 143 8.82 -7.45 5.87
CA GLN A 143 10.27 -7.66 5.95
C GLN A 143 10.89 -7.98 4.60
N ARG A 144 10.28 -8.89 3.81
CA ARG A 144 10.76 -9.23 2.47
C ARG A 144 10.73 -8.03 1.54
N TRP A 145 9.63 -7.30 1.50
CA TRP A 145 9.50 -6.08 0.72
C TRP A 145 10.58 -5.06 1.09
N ARG A 146 10.75 -4.79 2.39
CA ARG A 146 11.80 -3.86 2.89
C ARG A 146 13.22 -4.26 2.47
N ASN A 147 13.49 -5.55 2.32
CA ASN A 147 14.81 -6.03 1.89
C ASN A 147 15.01 -5.95 0.37
N LEU A 148 13.95 -6.08 -0.40
CA LEU A 148 13.96 -6.14 -1.85
C LEU A 148 13.81 -4.77 -2.50
N VAL A 149 13.00 -3.87 -1.91
CA VAL A 149 12.69 -2.58 -2.52
C VAL A 149 13.94 -1.72 -2.66
N ARG A 150 14.23 -1.33 -3.90
CA ARG A 150 15.33 -0.44 -4.29
C ARG A 150 14.91 0.36 -5.53
N ASN A 151 15.46 1.55 -5.69
CA ASN A 151 15.19 2.42 -6.82
C ASN A 151 13.72 2.83 -7.01
N HIS A 152 12.91 2.70 -5.94
CA HIS A 152 11.50 3.06 -5.91
C HIS A 152 11.32 4.57 -5.68
N THR A 153 10.10 5.05 -5.89
CA THR A 153 9.71 6.44 -5.62
C THR A 153 8.88 6.52 -4.35
N VAL A 154 9.26 7.41 -3.44
CA VAL A 154 8.48 7.70 -2.22
C VAL A 154 7.67 8.97 -2.43
N VAL A 155 6.35 8.89 -2.29
CA VAL A 155 5.43 10.03 -2.39
C VAL A 155 4.93 10.40 -1.01
N VAL A 156 5.29 11.58 -0.54
CA VAL A 156 4.86 12.12 0.76
C VAL A 156 3.68 13.05 0.58
N GLY A 157 2.54 12.67 1.15
CA GLY A 157 1.25 13.35 0.99
C GLY A 157 0.46 12.79 -0.20
N TYR A 158 -0.70 12.18 0.07
CA TYR A 158 -1.59 11.60 -0.94
C TYR A 158 -2.91 12.37 -1.07
N GLY A 159 -2.83 13.70 -0.93
CA GLY A 159 -3.87 14.65 -1.29
C GLY A 159 -4.00 14.80 -2.81
N THR A 160 -4.60 15.89 -3.28
CA THR A 160 -4.79 16.14 -4.72
C THR A 160 -3.47 16.11 -5.50
N LYS A 161 -2.43 16.81 -5.01
CA LYS A 161 -1.11 16.87 -5.65
C LYS A 161 -0.44 15.49 -5.74
N GLY A 162 -0.43 14.75 -4.63
CA GLY A 162 0.18 13.42 -4.58
C GLY A 162 -0.54 12.40 -5.45
N ARG A 163 -1.88 12.45 -5.51
CA ARG A 163 -2.66 11.58 -6.40
C ARG A 163 -2.39 11.86 -7.87
N SER A 164 -2.30 13.15 -8.26
CA SER A 164 -1.96 13.53 -9.63
C SER A 164 -0.53 13.11 -10.00
N ALA A 165 0.44 13.30 -9.08
CA ALA A 165 1.81 12.85 -9.30
C ALA A 165 1.91 11.32 -9.48
N VAL A 166 1.19 10.55 -8.65
CA VAL A 166 1.13 9.08 -8.80
C VAL A 166 0.44 8.68 -10.09
N ALA A 167 -0.66 9.35 -10.47
CA ALA A 167 -1.34 9.06 -11.74
C ALA A 167 -0.41 9.25 -12.95
N ALA A 168 0.36 10.34 -12.97
CA ALA A 168 1.35 10.59 -14.01
C ALA A 168 2.46 9.52 -14.04
N MET A 169 2.94 9.09 -12.86
CA MET A 169 3.95 8.03 -12.78
C MET A 169 3.43 6.66 -13.27
N LEU A 170 2.18 6.32 -12.95
CA LEU A 170 1.57 5.08 -13.41
C LEU A 170 1.31 5.09 -14.93
N ALA A 171 0.95 6.24 -15.49
CA ALA A 171 0.80 6.42 -16.93
C ALA A 171 2.14 6.34 -17.68
N ASP A 172 3.26 6.69 -17.03
CA ASP A 172 4.63 6.52 -17.53
C ASP A 172 5.19 5.11 -17.23
N GLU A 173 4.28 4.12 -17.05
CA GLU A 173 4.58 2.68 -16.87
C GLU A 173 5.40 2.34 -15.61
N ILE A 174 5.49 3.24 -14.62
CA ILE A 174 6.10 2.90 -13.32
C ILE A 174 5.19 1.90 -12.60
N ALA A 175 5.74 0.75 -12.22
CA ALA A 175 4.97 -0.29 -11.54
C ALA A 175 4.40 0.21 -10.19
N PRO A 176 3.16 -0.14 -9.84
CA PRO A 176 2.57 0.25 -8.56
C PRO A 176 3.39 -0.17 -7.34
N ASP A 177 4.07 -1.33 -7.42
CA ASP A 177 4.94 -1.86 -6.36
C ASP A 177 6.21 -1.02 -6.14
N ASP A 178 6.60 -0.20 -7.12
CA ASP A 178 7.74 0.72 -7.05
C ASP A 178 7.35 2.11 -6.55
N ILE A 179 6.09 2.31 -6.15
CA ILE A 179 5.60 3.57 -5.57
C ILE A 179 5.18 3.33 -4.12
N VAL A 180 5.79 4.08 -3.21
CA VAL A 180 5.50 4.05 -1.77
C VAL A 180 4.86 5.36 -1.36
N VAL A 181 3.65 5.30 -0.82
CA VAL A 181 2.90 6.47 -0.36
C VAL A 181 3.02 6.62 1.16
N VAL A 182 3.41 7.79 1.62
CA VAL A 182 3.45 8.15 3.04
C VAL A 182 2.42 9.23 3.32
N ASP A 183 1.48 8.97 4.22
CA ASP A 183 0.48 9.95 4.65
C ASP A 183 0.08 9.72 6.11
N THR A 184 -0.47 10.74 6.75
CA THR A 184 -1.08 10.64 8.08
C THR A 184 -2.55 10.23 8.02
N ASP A 185 -3.24 10.51 6.90
CA ASP A 185 -4.67 10.22 6.72
C ASP A 185 -4.90 8.76 6.30
N PRO A 186 -5.59 7.96 7.15
CA PRO A 186 -5.93 6.58 6.81
C PRO A 186 -6.86 6.45 5.58
N GLN A 187 -7.65 7.48 5.25
CA GLN A 187 -8.54 7.43 4.08
C GLN A 187 -7.74 7.60 2.78
N ALA A 188 -6.79 8.53 2.77
CA ALA A 188 -5.86 8.71 1.67
C ALA A 188 -5.08 7.40 1.40
N LEU A 189 -4.56 6.76 2.46
CA LEU A 189 -3.81 5.50 2.35
C LEU A 189 -4.67 4.33 1.87
N ARG A 190 -5.94 4.23 2.28
CA ARG A 190 -6.87 3.22 1.74
C ARG A 190 -7.10 3.41 0.24
N SER A 191 -7.24 4.66 -0.20
CA SER A 191 -7.37 4.98 -1.62
C SER A 191 -6.12 4.62 -2.43
N ALA A 192 -4.93 4.84 -1.86
CA ALA A 192 -3.65 4.44 -2.46
C ALA A 192 -3.52 2.90 -2.53
N ALA A 193 -3.83 2.20 -1.45
CA ALA A 193 -3.79 0.74 -1.38
C ALA A 193 -4.75 0.08 -2.38
N ALA A 194 -5.94 0.67 -2.61
CA ALA A 194 -6.90 0.20 -3.62
C ALA A 194 -6.36 0.27 -5.06
N ARG A 195 -5.34 1.10 -5.32
CA ARG A 195 -4.61 1.20 -6.59
C ARG A 195 -3.38 0.28 -6.66
N GLY A 196 -3.17 -0.56 -5.67
CA GLY A 196 -2.02 -1.46 -5.61
C GLY A 196 -0.74 -0.84 -5.06
N LEU A 197 -0.78 0.38 -4.52
CA LEU A 197 0.39 1.09 -4.02
C LEU A 197 0.77 0.61 -2.61
N VAL A 198 2.06 0.59 -2.31
CA VAL A 198 2.55 0.35 -0.95
C VAL A 198 2.31 1.61 -0.11
N THR A 199 1.81 1.43 1.11
CA THR A 199 1.45 2.56 1.97
C THR A 199 2.14 2.51 3.32
N VAL A 200 2.52 3.68 3.82
CA VAL A 200 3.10 3.87 5.16
C VAL A 200 2.33 4.96 5.87
N GLN A 201 1.68 4.62 6.97
CA GLN A 201 0.95 5.58 7.79
C GLN A 201 1.88 6.24 8.80
N GLY A 202 1.95 7.57 8.77
CA GLY A 202 2.73 8.34 9.73
C GLY A 202 3.15 9.70 9.20
N SER A 203 3.71 10.53 10.08
CA SER A 203 4.25 11.82 9.68
C SER A 203 5.63 11.66 9.05
N ALA A 204 5.77 12.08 7.81
CA ALA A 204 7.05 12.03 7.08
C ALA A 204 8.10 13.07 7.57
N THR A 205 7.75 13.94 8.50
CA THR A 205 8.73 14.78 9.23
C THR A 205 9.62 13.96 10.16
N ARG A 206 9.20 12.72 10.47
CA ARG A 206 9.94 11.79 11.33
C ARG A 206 10.82 10.89 10.48
N SER A 207 12.10 10.79 10.84
CA SER A 207 13.08 9.97 10.14
C SER A 207 12.77 8.46 10.19
N ASP A 208 12.14 7.96 11.26
CA ASP A 208 11.73 6.57 11.40
C ASP A 208 10.63 6.19 10.37
N VAL A 209 9.65 7.07 10.14
CA VAL A 209 8.60 6.86 9.14
C VAL A 209 9.18 6.84 7.72
N LEU A 210 10.09 7.76 7.39
CA LEU A 210 10.77 7.76 6.09
C LEU A 210 11.68 6.52 5.91
N LYS A 211 12.34 6.06 6.98
CA LYS A 211 13.09 4.78 6.96
C LYS A 211 12.18 3.58 6.72
N LEU A 212 10.96 3.57 7.29
CA LEU A 212 9.95 2.54 7.00
C LEU A 212 9.52 2.55 5.53
N ALA A 213 9.40 3.73 4.92
CA ALA A 213 9.13 3.88 3.49
C ALA A 213 10.33 3.52 2.59
N GLY A 214 11.47 3.15 3.16
CA GLY A 214 12.67 2.76 2.41
C GLY A 214 13.40 3.93 1.74
N VAL A 215 13.21 5.17 2.18
CA VAL A 215 13.81 6.39 1.58
C VAL A 215 15.31 6.27 1.37
N THR A 216 16.05 5.59 2.27
CA THR A 216 17.50 5.39 2.15
C THR A 216 17.95 4.68 0.86
N ARG A 217 17.03 4.02 0.15
CA ARG A 217 17.27 3.26 -1.08
C ARG A 217 16.35 3.70 -2.24
N ALA A 218 15.60 4.77 -2.02
CA ALA A 218 14.73 5.35 -3.04
C ALA A 218 15.54 6.04 -4.14
N ALA A 219 15.07 5.93 -5.39
CA ALA A 219 15.59 6.72 -6.50
C ALA A 219 15.09 8.15 -6.46
N ALA A 220 13.83 8.33 -6.02
CA ALA A 220 13.20 9.62 -5.96
C ALA A 220 12.28 9.78 -4.74
N VAL A 221 12.13 11.04 -4.30
CA VAL A 221 11.17 11.43 -3.26
C VAL A 221 10.35 12.61 -3.78
N VAL A 222 9.03 12.44 -3.79
CA VAL A 222 8.07 13.49 -4.18
C VAL A 222 7.41 14.02 -2.91
N VAL A 223 7.66 15.29 -2.59
CA VAL A 223 7.09 15.94 -1.41
C VAL A 223 5.88 16.77 -1.85
N ALA A 224 4.67 16.21 -1.64
CA ALA A 224 3.39 16.78 -2.07
C ALA A 224 2.49 17.19 -0.89
N THR A 225 3.09 17.68 0.19
CA THR A 225 2.40 18.11 1.41
C THR A 225 1.56 19.37 1.18
N ASN A 226 0.62 19.64 2.11
CA ASN A 226 -0.27 20.80 2.01
C ASN A 226 0.32 22.07 2.63
N SER A 227 1.37 21.96 3.46
CA SER A 227 1.99 23.11 4.11
C SER A 227 3.48 23.18 3.79
N ASP A 228 4.00 24.41 3.64
CA ASP A 228 5.36 24.67 3.19
C ASP A 228 6.39 24.35 4.30
N ASP A 229 6.06 24.59 5.55
CA ASP A 229 6.87 24.21 6.72
C ASP A 229 7.08 22.67 6.78
N THR A 230 6.01 21.92 6.62
CA THR A 230 6.09 20.46 6.53
C THR A 230 6.91 20.02 5.31
N ALA A 231 6.74 20.67 4.16
CA ALA A 231 7.52 20.37 2.96
C ALA A 231 9.03 20.56 3.18
N VAL A 232 9.42 21.66 3.86
CA VAL A 232 10.82 21.94 4.21
C VAL A 232 11.39 20.87 5.13
N LEU A 233 10.69 20.53 6.22
CA LEU A 233 11.15 19.49 7.17
C LEU A 233 11.27 18.11 6.52
N VAL A 234 10.29 17.71 5.71
CA VAL A 234 10.32 16.43 4.98
C VAL A 234 11.47 16.40 3.98
N THR A 235 11.67 17.48 3.23
CA THR A 235 12.76 17.60 2.26
C THR A 235 14.12 17.47 2.93
N LEU A 236 14.33 18.18 4.04
CA LEU A 236 15.56 18.13 4.83
C LEU A 236 15.84 16.73 5.35
N THR A 237 14.83 16.10 5.98
CA THR A 237 14.95 14.74 6.51
C THR A 237 15.19 13.71 5.40
N ALA A 238 14.51 13.86 4.25
CA ALA A 238 14.70 12.98 3.10
C ALA A 238 16.12 13.11 2.52
N ARG A 239 16.65 14.33 2.39
CA ARG A 239 18.01 14.57 1.89
C ARG A 239 19.07 14.01 2.85
N GLU A 240 18.86 14.13 4.17
CA GLU A 240 19.75 13.54 5.18
C GLU A 240 19.79 12.00 5.05
N LEU A 241 18.62 11.37 4.88
CA LEU A 241 18.49 9.91 4.78
C LEU A 241 18.92 9.34 3.42
N ALA A 242 18.75 10.10 2.36
CA ALA A 242 19.03 9.70 0.97
C ALA A 242 19.77 10.82 0.20
N PRO A 243 21.09 10.95 0.40
CA PRO A 243 21.87 12.04 -0.20
C PRO A 243 21.81 12.09 -1.73
N ASN A 244 21.64 10.94 -2.38
CA ASN A 244 21.66 10.79 -3.83
C ASN A 244 20.25 10.65 -4.48
N ALA A 245 19.19 10.60 -3.70
CA ALA A 245 17.84 10.51 -4.25
C ALA A 245 17.43 11.83 -4.91
N LYS A 246 16.68 11.73 -6.02
CA LYS A 246 16.08 12.92 -6.66
C LYS A 246 14.89 13.39 -5.82
N ILE A 247 14.98 14.59 -5.25
CA ILE A 247 13.91 15.16 -4.42
C ILE A 247 13.16 16.24 -5.20
N VAL A 248 11.87 16.00 -5.45
CA VAL A 248 10.96 16.94 -6.08
C VAL A 248 9.96 17.38 -5.03
N ALA A 249 9.90 18.68 -4.74
CA ALA A 249 9.02 19.21 -3.70
C ALA A 249 8.04 20.24 -4.26
N THR A 250 6.83 20.28 -3.68
CA THR A 250 5.87 21.33 -3.97
C THR A 250 5.86 22.37 -2.88
N VAL A 251 5.70 23.63 -3.27
CA VAL A 251 5.51 24.77 -2.38
C VAL A 251 4.26 25.54 -2.82
N ARG A 252 3.57 26.15 -1.87
CA ARG A 252 2.39 26.99 -2.15
C ARG A 252 2.84 28.41 -2.50
N GLU A 253 3.67 29.01 -1.64
CA GLU A 253 4.14 30.38 -1.76
C GLU A 253 5.50 30.41 -2.47
N SER A 254 5.62 31.21 -3.53
CA SER A 254 6.87 31.36 -4.31
C SER A 254 8.05 31.82 -3.46
N ASP A 255 7.76 32.62 -2.42
CA ASP A 255 8.78 33.12 -1.50
C ASP A 255 9.50 32.01 -0.74
N ASN A 256 8.83 30.87 -0.51
CA ASN A 256 9.39 29.72 0.19
C ASN A 256 10.19 28.77 -0.73
N LYS A 257 10.21 29.03 -2.05
CA LYS A 257 10.93 28.19 -3.03
C LYS A 257 12.42 28.04 -2.70
N HIS A 258 13.05 29.14 -2.27
CA HIS A 258 14.47 29.13 -1.92
C HIS A 258 14.76 28.24 -0.70
N LEU A 259 13.85 28.17 0.29
CA LEU A 259 13.99 27.32 1.48
C LEU A 259 14.02 25.85 1.10
N LEU A 260 13.11 25.41 0.21
CA LEU A 260 13.11 24.02 -0.28
C LEU A 260 14.39 23.68 -1.05
N LYS A 261 14.90 24.62 -1.86
CA LYS A 261 16.19 24.45 -2.56
C LYS A 261 17.34 24.29 -1.56
N GLN A 262 17.41 25.14 -0.53
CA GLN A 262 18.43 25.07 0.52
C GLN A 262 18.28 23.79 1.37
N SER A 263 17.05 23.30 1.55
CA SER A 263 16.79 22.03 2.25
C SER A 263 17.17 20.79 1.43
N GLY A 264 17.60 20.98 0.16
CA GLY A 264 18.10 19.90 -0.67
C GLY A 264 17.12 19.37 -1.73
N ALA A 265 16.05 20.12 -2.07
CA ALA A 265 15.20 19.76 -3.21
C ALA A 265 15.94 20.01 -4.54
N ASP A 266 15.96 18.99 -5.42
CA ASP A 266 16.51 19.13 -6.79
C ASP A 266 15.58 19.93 -7.68
N SER A 267 14.26 19.75 -7.49
CA SER A 267 13.24 20.51 -8.22
C SER A 267 12.14 21.00 -7.27
N VAL A 268 11.65 22.21 -7.52
CA VAL A 268 10.57 22.82 -6.72
C VAL A 268 9.49 23.34 -7.65
N VAL A 269 8.26 22.86 -7.44
CA VAL A 269 7.05 23.27 -8.18
C VAL A 269 6.22 24.20 -7.29
N VAL A 270 5.97 25.43 -7.75
CA VAL A 270 5.11 26.41 -7.06
C VAL A 270 3.66 26.19 -7.50
N SER A 271 2.89 25.50 -6.67
CA SER A 271 1.55 25.00 -7.05
C SER A 271 0.50 26.11 -7.19
N ALA A 272 0.45 27.06 -6.25
CA ALA A 272 -0.54 28.13 -6.27
C ALA A 272 -0.32 29.11 -7.43
N GLU A 273 0.92 29.50 -7.68
CA GLU A 273 1.27 30.40 -8.77
C GLU A 273 0.99 29.80 -10.14
N THR A 274 1.32 28.51 -10.33
CA THR A 274 1.04 27.79 -11.58
C THR A 274 -0.46 27.71 -11.84
N ALA A 275 -1.26 27.34 -10.84
CA ALA A 275 -2.71 27.31 -10.95
C ALA A 275 -3.30 28.71 -11.23
N GLY A 276 -2.80 29.76 -10.55
CA GLY A 276 -3.23 31.14 -10.76
C GLY A 276 -2.91 31.64 -12.17
N ARG A 277 -1.75 31.29 -12.73
CA ARG A 277 -1.41 31.63 -14.13
C ARG A 277 -2.33 30.94 -15.13
N LEU A 278 -2.65 29.65 -14.91
CA LEU A 278 -3.60 28.92 -15.76
C LEU A 278 -5.00 29.52 -15.70
N LEU A 279 -5.49 29.92 -14.51
CA LEU A 279 -6.77 30.62 -14.36
C LEU A 279 -6.78 31.95 -15.10
N GLY A 280 -5.72 32.74 -15.00
CA GLY A 280 -5.57 33.99 -15.74
C GLY A 280 -5.60 33.77 -17.26
N LEU A 281 -4.86 32.77 -17.75
CA LEU A 281 -4.85 32.40 -19.17
C LEU A 281 -6.20 31.90 -19.64
N ALA A 282 -6.92 31.14 -18.83
CA ALA A 282 -8.24 30.61 -19.18
C ALA A 282 -9.29 31.70 -19.45
N THR A 283 -9.14 32.89 -18.85
CA THR A 283 -10.04 34.03 -19.11
C THR A 283 -9.77 34.72 -20.44
N ILE A 284 -8.54 34.62 -20.97
CA ILE A 284 -8.12 35.36 -22.20
C ILE A 284 -8.01 34.38 -23.38
N THR A 285 -7.39 33.22 -23.16
CA THR A 285 -7.11 32.20 -24.18
C THR A 285 -7.45 30.79 -23.68
N PRO A 286 -8.73 30.42 -23.54
CA PRO A 286 -9.13 29.12 -22.97
C PRO A 286 -8.58 27.92 -23.77
N THR A 287 -8.40 28.07 -25.08
CA THR A 287 -7.81 27.03 -25.95
C THR A 287 -6.36 26.70 -25.59
N VAL A 288 -5.60 27.71 -25.12
CA VAL A 288 -4.21 27.48 -24.67
C VAL A 288 -4.20 26.64 -23.39
N VAL A 289 -5.13 26.91 -22.47
CA VAL A 289 -5.24 26.11 -21.23
C VAL A 289 -5.66 24.68 -21.53
N GLY A 290 -6.62 24.47 -22.42
CA GLY A 290 -7.01 23.12 -22.88
C GLY A 290 -5.82 22.36 -23.48
N MET A 291 -5.01 23.03 -24.31
CA MET A 291 -3.80 22.41 -24.86
C MET A 291 -2.74 22.11 -23.80
N MET A 292 -2.58 22.97 -22.77
CA MET A 292 -1.66 22.71 -21.66
C MET A 292 -2.13 21.55 -20.79
N GLU A 293 -3.44 21.44 -20.53
CA GLU A 293 -4.03 20.32 -19.81
C GLU A 293 -3.82 18.99 -20.57
N ASP A 294 -4.04 19.02 -21.89
CA ASP A 294 -3.79 17.87 -22.77
C ASP A 294 -2.32 17.43 -22.71
N LEU A 295 -1.38 18.36 -22.86
CA LEU A 295 0.07 18.08 -22.77
C LEU A 295 0.54 17.52 -21.42
N LEU A 296 -0.20 17.80 -20.34
CA LEU A 296 0.09 17.29 -18.99
C LEU A 296 -0.65 15.98 -18.66
N THR A 297 -1.58 15.55 -19.52
CA THR A 297 -2.37 14.33 -19.35
C THR A 297 -1.79 13.23 -20.24
N PRO A 298 -1.15 12.17 -19.67
CA PRO A 298 -0.35 11.24 -20.48
C PRO A 298 -1.16 10.28 -21.37
N ASP A 299 -2.46 10.12 -21.13
CA ASP A 299 -3.24 9.01 -21.70
C ASP A 299 -4.08 9.38 -22.94
N GLU A 300 -4.23 10.66 -23.26
CA GLU A 300 -5.06 11.14 -24.39
C GLU A 300 -4.40 12.34 -25.11
N GLY A 301 -4.52 12.40 -26.45
CA GLY A 301 -4.13 13.57 -27.24
C GLY A 301 -2.63 13.77 -27.39
N PHE A 302 -2.13 14.92 -26.97
CA PHE A 302 -0.69 15.26 -27.03
C PHE A 302 -0.05 15.11 -25.66
N SER A 303 1.11 14.47 -25.60
CA SER A 303 1.92 14.40 -24.40
C SER A 303 3.36 14.86 -24.66
N ILE A 304 4.02 15.42 -23.64
CA ILE A 304 5.44 15.75 -23.71
C ILE A 304 6.23 14.53 -23.29
N ALA A 305 7.13 14.06 -24.14
CA ALA A 305 7.98 12.91 -23.89
C ALA A 305 9.47 13.24 -24.12
N GLU A 306 10.33 12.42 -23.51
CA GLU A 306 11.78 12.48 -23.76
C GLU A 306 12.25 11.14 -24.35
N ARG A 307 13.08 11.21 -25.42
CA ARG A 307 13.82 10.05 -25.96
C ARG A 307 15.28 10.39 -26.17
N ARG A 308 16.13 9.38 -26.26
CA ARG A 308 17.54 9.58 -26.64
C ARG A 308 17.63 9.90 -28.13
N VAL A 309 18.64 10.72 -28.50
CA VAL A 309 19.01 10.94 -29.88
C VAL A 309 19.54 9.63 -30.47
N GLU A 310 19.06 9.25 -31.64
CA GLU A 310 19.55 8.10 -32.39
C GLU A 310 20.88 8.42 -33.10
N GLU A 311 21.70 7.40 -33.38
CA GLU A 311 22.99 7.60 -34.04
C GLU A 311 22.85 8.26 -35.42
N SER A 312 21.76 7.99 -36.14
CA SER A 312 21.40 8.56 -37.43
C SER A 312 21.05 10.07 -37.37
N GLU A 313 20.70 10.57 -36.20
CA GLU A 313 20.28 11.96 -35.97
C GLU A 313 21.43 12.85 -35.49
N VAL A 314 22.54 12.24 -35.05
CA VAL A 314 23.71 12.96 -34.53
C VAL A 314 24.31 13.85 -35.64
N GLY A 315 24.56 15.12 -35.29
CA GLY A 315 25.03 16.16 -36.21
C GLY A 315 23.92 16.84 -37.02
N GLY A 316 22.70 16.30 -36.96
CA GLY A 316 21.51 16.88 -37.58
C GLY A 316 20.87 17.97 -36.71
N SER A 317 19.97 18.75 -37.29
CA SER A 317 19.17 19.75 -36.56
C SER A 317 17.86 19.13 -36.06
N PRO A 318 17.46 19.32 -34.79
CA PRO A 318 16.19 18.84 -34.26
C PRO A 318 14.98 19.42 -35.00
N ARG A 319 15.13 20.51 -35.73
CA ARG A 319 14.06 21.14 -36.53
C ARG A 319 13.69 20.35 -37.79
N HIS A 320 14.55 19.44 -38.22
CA HIS A 320 14.33 18.59 -39.40
C HIS A 320 13.80 17.21 -39.08
N LEU A 321 13.58 16.90 -37.80
CA LEU A 321 13.00 15.65 -37.38
C LEU A 321 11.48 15.62 -37.65
N ALA A 322 10.93 14.42 -37.78
CA ALA A 322 9.49 14.24 -38.02
C ALA A 322 8.63 14.60 -36.81
N GLU A 323 9.22 14.48 -35.61
CA GLU A 323 8.55 14.85 -34.37
C GLU A 323 8.62 16.36 -34.14
N LEU A 324 7.62 16.91 -33.45
CA LEU A 324 7.63 18.28 -32.98
C LEU A 324 8.54 18.42 -31.75
N VAL A 325 9.82 18.72 -31.98
CA VAL A 325 10.82 18.87 -30.92
C VAL A 325 10.71 20.26 -30.30
N LEU A 326 10.61 20.29 -28.95
CA LEU A 326 10.54 21.51 -28.13
C LEU A 326 11.94 21.97 -27.68
N GLY A 327 12.86 21.02 -27.48
CA GLY A 327 14.22 21.28 -27.03
C GLY A 327 15.07 20.03 -26.91
N VAL A 328 16.35 20.25 -26.61
CA VAL A 328 17.38 19.24 -26.43
C VAL A 328 17.87 19.27 -24.99
N VAL A 329 17.90 18.13 -24.32
CA VAL A 329 18.48 18.00 -22.99
C VAL A 329 19.91 17.50 -23.13
N ARG A 330 20.87 18.37 -22.90
CA ARG A 330 22.31 18.11 -22.95
C ARG A 330 22.93 18.28 -21.58
N LYS A 331 23.57 17.24 -21.04
CA LYS A 331 24.19 17.23 -19.71
C LYS A 331 23.25 17.69 -18.59
N GLY A 332 21.94 17.37 -18.72
CA GLY A 332 20.90 17.73 -17.75
C GLY A 332 20.38 19.18 -17.85
N GLN A 333 20.80 19.94 -18.86
CA GLN A 333 20.29 21.29 -19.15
C GLN A 333 19.39 21.25 -20.39
N LEU A 334 18.24 21.92 -20.29
CA LEU A 334 17.34 22.09 -21.41
C LEU A 334 17.78 23.26 -22.29
N ILE A 335 18.09 22.97 -23.54
CA ILE A 335 18.39 23.92 -24.60
C ILE A 335 17.13 23.99 -25.48
N LYS A 336 16.54 25.15 -25.64
CA LYS A 336 15.33 25.31 -26.45
C LYS A 336 15.66 25.14 -27.94
N VAL A 337 14.71 24.60 -28.71
CA VAL A 337 14.92 24.34 -30.14
C VAL A 337 15.29 25.57 -30.98
N ASN A 338 14.97 26.78 -30.50
CA ASN A 338 15.32 28.04 -31.16
C ASN A 338 16.69 28.59 -30.75
N GLU A 339 17.42 27.98 -29.84
CA GLU A 339 18.77 28.36 -29.42
C GLU A 339 19.80 27.74 -30.38
N PRO A 340 20.86 28.50 -30.76
CA PRO A 340 21.85 27.99 -31.71
C PRO A 340 22.57 26.72 -31.27
N GLU A 341 22.71 26.53 -29.97
CA GLU A 341 23.33 25.35 -29.35
C GLU A 341 22.55 24.05 -29.59
N ALA A 342 21.25 24.17 -29.94
CA ALA A 342 20.41 23.03 -30.31
C ALA A 342 20.55 22.60 -31.77
N ASP A 343 21.14 23.41 -32.64
CA ASP A 343 21.18 23.17 -34.10
C ASP A 343 21.98 21.93 -34.52
N ALA A 344 22.86 21.40 -33.67
CA ALA A 344 23.58 20.17 -33.89
C ALA A 344 23.39 19.21 -32.71
N LEU A 345 22.76 18.09 -32.96
CA LEU A 345 22.54 17.03 -31.98
C LEU A 345 23.85 16.29 -31.67
N GLU A 346 24.12 16.04 -30.40
CA GLU A 346 25.30 15.32 -29.93
C GLU A 346 24.95 13.93 -29.40
N THR A 347 25.91 13.03 -29.43
CA THR A 347 25.76 11.70 -28.81
C THR A 347 25.50 11.83 -27.31
N GLY A 348 24.41 11.24 -26.84
CA GLY A 348 23.98 11.31 -25.44
C GLY A 348 22.97 12.40 -25.14
N ASP A 349 22.62 13.25 -26.10
CA ASP A 349 21.52 14.17 -26.00
C ASP A 349 20.18 13.43 -25.88
N ARG A 350 19.20 14.11 -25.26
CA ARG A 350 17.81 13.65 -25.23
C ARG A 350 16.92 14.71 -25.86
N LEU A 351 15.98 14.28 -26.70
CA LEU A 351 14.99 15.15 -27.30
C LEU A 351 13.76 15.28 -26.39
N LEU A 352 13.35 16.50 -26.13
CA LEU A 352 12.05 16.82 -25.55
C LEU A 352 11.09 17.10 -26.71
N TYR A 353 10.09 16.27 -26.91
CA TYR A 353 9.21 16.34 -28.08
C TYR A 353 7.74 16.09 -27.71
N ILE A 354 6.83 16.48 -28.60
CA ILE A 354 5.39 16.18 -28.47
C ILE A 354 5.13 14.82 -29.10
N LYS A 355 4.66 13.88 -28.26
CA LYS A 355 4.18 12.55 -28.66
C LYS A 355 2.67 12.63 -28.89
N ILE A 356 2.19 12.10 -30.01
CA ILE A 356 0.76 11.91 -30.26
C ILE A 356 0.37 10.55 -29.71
N VAL A 357 -0.52 10.55 -28.72
CA VAL A 357 -1.08 9.33 -28.16
C VAL A 357 -2.35 9.01 -28.94
N SER A 358 -2.29 7.99 -29.80
CA SER A 358 -3.48 7.47 -30.49
C SER A 358 -4.26 6.64 -29.49
N GLY A 359 -5.50 7.06 -29.15
CA GLY A 359 -6.44 6.33 -28.30
C GLY A 359 -6.90 5.00 -28.92
#